data_7c890d84478488c8d9de35edf4e4b1e0
#
_entry.id   7c890d84478488c8d9de35edf4e4b1e0
#
_cell.length_a   1.000
_cell.length_b   1.000
_cell.length_c   1.000
_cell.angle_alpha   90.00
_cell.angle_beta   90.00
_cell.angle_gamma   90.00
#
_symmetry.space_group_name_H-M   'P 1'
#
loop_
_entity.id
_entity.type
_entity.pdbx_description
1 polymer ?
#
loop_
_entity_poly.entity_id
_entity_poly.type
_entity_poly.pdbx_seq_one_letter_code
_entity_poly.pdbx_strand_id
1 'polypeptide(L)'
;MGNGFGEKLRAERLERGLTQAELGKDLYSPSYISLLETGRREPTADVIEELARRLELAPKALEAWSQPISVSDAEYVLAGLYARQAWDLRDYALAAEHAAAAARIALEGRNTSAWWNMTYMQAECLMKQGQLKECQKIMEHLLEHPMATESAGLGVRARQMLAALCHGQGQLTAAVEHAQRAVELCAQLPKGSTLIIGALRALIGALAESGRLDEAWTYCQDMNEQMDEQSMSQLAGEVAWVIGNVAFMRHDYTEGIRHHERAAKLLSPANDIDLWARFNKASAAVRLSSGIVEPETLSAIERAELALSIVGGNKTDQLEVAFIRARWLYLTGDIVAAVQKLREIHAERSALAKHTAGEVSLLLGKSLKAAGESEEALALLQEAQKEFSAAGAQDRVQQALDAMLEIRLAQRRAEASEAS
;
A
#
# COMPACT_ATOMS: atom_id res chain seq x y z
N MET A 1 9.78 -15.89 -43.13
CA MET A 1 9.51 -15.13 -41.87
C MET A 1 9.17 -13.73 -42.31
N GLY A 2 7.93 -13.29 -42.09
CA GLY A 2 7.47 -11.97 -42.51
C GLY A 2 8.24 -10.88 -41.77
N ASN A 3 8.80 -9.92 -42.50
CA ASN A 3 9.46 -8.77 -41.90
C ASN A 3 8.35 -7.89 -41.33
N GLY A 4 8.30 -7.71 -40.01
CA GLY A 4 7.25 -6.96 -39.33
C GLY A 4 7.03 -5.53 -39.87
N PHE A 5 8.06 -4.93 -40.50
CA PHE A 5 7.96 -3.67 -41.22
C PHE A 5 7.00 -3.75 -42.41
N GLY A 6 7.17 -4.76 -43.27
CA GLY A 6 6.38 -4.88 -44.50
C GLY A 6 4.89 -5.10 -44.24
N GLU A 7 4.55 -5.95 -43.27
CA GLU A 7 3.16 -6.20 -42.87
C GLU A 7 2.50 -4.93 -42.31
N LYS A 8 3.21 -4.19 -41.46
CA LYS A 8 2.72 -2.94 -40.89
C LYS A 8 2.58 -1.84 -41.95
N LEU A 9 3.57 -1.73 -42.87
CA LEU A 9 3.50 -0.79 -43.96
C LEU A 9 2.27 -1.05 -44.86
N ARG A 10 2.01 -2.32 -45.13
CA ARG A 10 0.85 -2.73 -45.92
C ARG A 10 -0.47 -2.43 -45.22
N ALA A 11 -0.55 -2.72 -43.92
CA ALA A 11 -1.75 -2.44 -43.13
C ALA A 11 -2.06 -0.93 -43.11
N GLU A 12 -1.06 -0.12 -42.83
CA GLU A 12 -1.17 1.34 -42.76
C GLU A 12 -1.55 1.98 -44.08
N ARG A 13 -0.96 1.48 -45.18
CA ARG A 13 -1.34 1.91 -46.57
C ARG A 13 -2.80 1.58 -46.86
N LEU A 14 -3.24 0.37 -46.55
CA LEU A 14 -4.62 -0.07 -46.81
C LEU A 14 -5.63 0.69 -45.94
N GLU A 15 -5.30 0.99 -44.70
CA GLU A 15 -6.13 1.79 -43.80
C GLU A 15 -6.40 3.19 -44.34
N ARG A 16 -5.40 3.77 -45.07
CA ARG A 16 -5.52 5.05 -45.76
C ARG A 16 -6.11 4.94 -47.15
N GLY A 17 -6.48 3.75 -47.57
CA GLY A 17 -7.05 3.51 -48.92
C GLY A 17 -6.07 3.71 -50.09
N LEU A 18 -4.75 3.73 -49.83
CA LEU A 18 -3.72 3.98 -50.81
C LEU A 18 -3.36 2.70 -51.57
N THR A 19 -3.14 2.83 -52.88
CA THR A 19 -2.48 1.80 -53.69
C THR A 19 -0.95 1.85 -53.50
N GLN A 20 -0.24 0.79 -53.87
CA GLN A 20 1.23 0.78 -53.85
C GLN A 20 1.83 1.87 -54.78
N ALA A 21 1.13 2.18 -55.88
CA ALA A 21 1.52 3.25 -56.81
C ALA A 21 1.38 4.63 -56.15
N GLU A 22 0.30 4.87 -55.42
CA GLU A 22 0.06 6.13 -54.72
C GLU A 22 1.02 6.33 -53.55
N LEU A 23 1.30 5.27 -52.77
CA LEU A 23 2.28 5.35 -51.71
C LEU A 23 3.70 5.62 -52.24
N GLY A 24 4.06 5.04 -53.41
CA GLY A 24 5.36 5.22 -54.02
C GLY A 24 5.49 6.49 -54.87
N LYS A 25 4.41 7.16 -55.22
CA LYS A 25 4.31 8.26 -56.19
C LYS A 25 5.56 9.15 -56.29
N ASP A 26 6.04 9.36 -57.49
CA ASP A 26 7.17 10.22 -57.87
C ASP A 26 8.58 9.80 -57.40
N LEU A 27 8.71 8.92 -56.40
CA LEU A 27 10.00 8.52 -55.83
C LEU A 27 10.27 7.02 -55.90
N TYR A 28 9.25 6.19 -55.71
CA TYR A 28 9.37 4.74 -55.65
C TYR A 28 8.39 4.05 -56.59
N SER A 29 8.85 3.02 -57.32
CA SER A 29 7.96 2.21 -58.15
C SER A 29 7.01 1.35 -57.30
N PRO A 30 5.81 0.99 -57.80
CA PRO A 30 4.92 0.06 -57.12
C PRO A 30 5.60 -1.27 -56.76
N SER A 31 6.50 -1.76 -57.62
CA SER A 31 7.30 -2.94 -57.38
C SER A 31 8.24 -2.78 -56.18
N TYR A 32 8.80 -1.58 -55.98
CA TYR A 32 9.65 -1.32 -54.82
C TYR A 32 8.84 -1.34 -53.51
N ILE A 33 7.67 -0.71 -53.52
CA ILE A 33 6.75 -0.77 -52.36
C ILE A 33 6.32 -2.21 -52.06
N SER A 34 6.01 -2.99 -53.12
CA SER A 34 5.68 -4.41 -52.97
C SER A 34 6.82 -5.23 -52.37
N LEU A 35 8.08 -4.93 -52.70
CA LEU A 35 9.24 -5.61 -52.11
C LEU A 35 9.42 -5.26 -50.63
N LEU A 36 9.16 -4.01 -50.26
CA LEU A 36 9.15 -3.61 -48.83
C LEU A 36 8.02 -4.29 -48.05
N GLU A 37 6.79 -4.30 -48.59
CA GLU A 37 5.63 -4.91 -47.95
C GLU A 37 5.75 -6.44 -47.81
N THR A 38 6.47 -7.09 -48.75
CA THR A 38 6.71 -8.54 -48.65
C THR A 38 7.97 -8.92 -47.90
N GLY A 39 8.69 -7.93 -47.35
CA GLY A 39 9.93 -8.15 -46.60
C GLY A 39 11.10 -8.66 -47.43
N ARG A 40 11.01 -8.55 -48.77
CA ARG A 40 12.09 -8.93 -49.70
C ARG A 40 13.13 -7.84 -49.85
N ARG A 41 12.88 -6.67 -49.33
CA ARG A 41 13.82 -5.55 -49.27
C ARG A 41 13.64 -4.79 -47.99
N GLU A 42 14.76 -4.40 -47.36
CA GLU A 42 14.76 -3.55 -46.22
C GLU A 42 14.77 -2.07 -46.61
N PRO A 43 14.03 -1.21 -45.89
CA PRO A 43 14.05 0.24 -46.18
C PRO A 43 15.37 0.84 -45.65
N THR A 44 15.87 1.85 -46.36
CA THR A 44 16.92 2.74 -45.84
C THR A 44 16.31 3.86 -45.00
N ALA A 45 17.13 4.58 -44.22
CA ALA A 45 16.67 5.70 -43.41
C ALA A 45 15.89 6.74 -44.20
N ASP A 46 16.39 7.09 -45.40
CA ASP A 46 15.73 8.05 -46.31
C ASP A 46 14.36 7.54 -46.80
N VAL A 47 14.24 6.24 -47.05
CA VAL A 47 12.96 5.61 -47.43
C VAL A 47 11.97 5.63 -46.26
N ILE A 48 12.44 5.38 -45.05
CA ILE A 48 11.62 5.44 -43.82
C ILE A 48 11.10 6.86 -43.63
N GLU A 49 11.95 7.86 -43.71
CA GLU A 49 11.58 9.27 -43.53
C GLU A 49 10.53 9.71 -44.57
N GLU A 50 10.71 9.37 -45.83
CA GLU A 50 9.78 9.71 -46.89
C GLU A 50 8.43 8.97 -46.78
N LEU A 51 8.45 7.67 -46.47
CA LEU A 51 7.22 6.91 -46.23
C LEU A 51 6.47 7.42 -45.00
N ALA A 52 7.19 7.80 -43.92
CA ALA A 52 6.60 8.40 -42.74
C ALA A 52 5.87 9.70 -43.06
N ARG A 53 6.49 10.57 -43.86
CA ARG A 53 5.89 11.81 -44.33
C ARG A 53 4.61 11.59 -45.11
N ARG A 54 4.59 10.58 -45.99
CA ARG A 54 3.41 10.24 -46.83
C ARG A 54 2.28 9.59 -46.08
N LEU A 55 2.63 8.82 -45.06
CA LEU A 55 1.66 8.19 -44.19
C LEU A 55 1.25 9.09 -43.00
N GLU A 56 1.75 10.33 -42.95
CA GLU A 56 1.51 11.28 -41.88
C GLU A 56 1.86 10.71 -40.49
N LEU A 57 2.96 9.94 -40.45
CA LEU A 57 3.47 9.32 -39.22
C LEU A 57 4.81 9.96 -38.82
N ALA A 58 5.13 9.87 -37.52
CA ALA A 58 6.46 10.25 -37.08
C ALA A 58 7.52 9.28 -37.64
N PRO A 59 8.66 9.76 -38.19
CA PRO A 59 9.73 8.88 -38.71
C PRO A 59 10.17 7.79 -37.74
N LYS A 60 10.30 8.14 -36.46
CA LYS A 60 10.61 7.16 -35.34
C LYS A 60 9.60 6.02 -35.24
N ALA A 61 8.35 6.23 -35.59
CA ALA A 61 7.35 5.18 -35.55
C ALA A 61 7.58 4.13 -36.64
N LEU A 62 7.99 4.58 -37.85
CA LEU A 62 8.35 3.68 -38.94
C LEU A 62 9.70 2.98 -38.70
N GLU A 63 10.68 3.67 -38.14
CA GLU A 63 11.96 3.09 -37.73
C GLU A 63 11.76 1.91 -36.77
N ALA A 64 10.85 2.07 -35.80
CA ALA A 64 10.49 1.01 -34.88
C ALA A 64 9.89 -0.24 -35.55
N TRP A 65 9.31 -0.12 -36.74
CA TRP A 65 8.83 -1.28 -37.51
C TRP A 65 9.95 -2.08 -38.17
N SER A 66 11.11 -1.45 -38.42
CA SER A 66 12.28 -2.08 -39.05
C SER A 66 13.15 -2.83 -38.05
N GLN A 67 12.95 -2.60 -36.78
CA GLN A 67 13.70 -3.32 -35.73
C GLN A 67 13.18 -4.74 -35.61
N PRO A 68 14.00 -5.78 -35.82
CA PRO A 68 13.59 -7.14 -35.57
C PRO A 68 13.24 -7.24 -34.06
N ILE A 69 12.15 -7.92 -33.73
CA ILE A 69 11.89 -8.32 -32.33
C ILE A 69 13.12 -9.11 -31.91
N SER A 70 13.92 -8.54 -31.00
CA SER A 70 15.10 -9.21 -30.50
C SER A 70 14.68 -10.37 -29.61
N VAL A 71 15.50 -11.41 -29.53
CA VAL A 71 15.31 -12.49 -28.54
C VAL A 71 15.20 -11.87 -27.13
N SER A 72 15.98 -10.83 -26.86
CA SER A 72 15.95 -10.04 -25.64
C SER A 72 14.60 -9.37 -25.34
N ASP A 73 13.86 -8.90 -26.37
CA ASP A 73 12.52 -8.33 -26.16
C ASP A 73 11.51 -9.40 -25.74
N ALA A 74 11.59 -10.59 -26.33
CA ALA A 74 10.74 -11.71 -25.95
C ALA A 74 11.07 -12.21 -24.52
N GLU A 75 12.35 -12.31 -24.17
CA GLU A 75 12.80 -12.67 -22.83
C GLU A 75 12.36 -11.64 -21.79
N TYR A 76 12.46 -10.35 -22.08
CA TYR A 76 11.95 -9.27 -21.23
C TYR A 76 10.45 -9.41 -20.97
N VAL A 77 9.66 -9.57 -22.03
CA VAL A 77 8.20 -9.74 -21.93
C VAL A 77 7.86 -10.96 -21.07
N LEU A 78 8.53 -12.09 -21.31
CA LEU A 78 8.31 -13.32 -20.57
C LEU A 78 8.65 -13.18 -19.09
N ALA A 79 9.79 -12.56 -18.76
CA ALA A 79 10.18 -12.29 -17.38
C ALA A 79 9.18 -11.36 -16.67
N GLY A 80 8.68 -10.34 -17.38
CA GLY A 80 7.63 -9.45 -16.87
C GLY A 80 6.29 -10.16 -16.61
N LEU A 81 5.91 -11.09 -17.49
CA LEU A 81 4.72 -11.93 -17.28
C LEU A 81 4.88 -12.86 -16.07
N TYR A 82 6.05 -13.46 -15.87
CA TYR A 82 6.32 -14.28 -14.69
C TYR A 82 6.31 -13.46 -13.41
N ALA A 83 6.88 -12.25 -13.44
CA ALA A 83 6.81 -11.33 -12.30
C ALA A 83 5.36 -11.01 -11.92
N ARG A 84 4.51 -10.73 -12.92
CA ARG A 84 3.09 -10.46 -12.69
C ARG A 84 2.36 -11.70 -12.15
N GLN A 85 2.58 -12.87 -12.74
CA GLN A 85 1.97 -14.12 -12.28
C GLN A 85 2.34 -14.44 -10.84
N ALA A 86 3.62 -14.31 -10.47
CA ALA A 86 4.07 -14.52 -9.10
C ALA A 86 3.45 -13.48 -8.13
N TRP A 87 3.32 -12.22 -8.56
CA TRP A 87 2.62 -11.18 -7.80
C TRP A 87 1.16 -11.55 -7.53
N ASP A 88 0.44 -12.00 -8.55
CA ASP A 88 -0.98 -12.37 -8.44
C ASP A 88 -1.18 -13.59 -7.51
N LEU A 89 -0.18 -14.50 -7.47
CA LEU A 89 -0.11 -15.62 -6.53
C LEU A 89 0.42 -15.22 -5.14
N ARG A 90 0.74 -13.94 -4.90
CA ARG A 90 1.34 -13.41 -3.68
C ARG A 90 2.72 -14.01 -3.31
N ASP A 91 3.39 -14.64 -4.27
CA ASP A 91 4.80 -15.03 -4.14
C ASP A 91 5.68 -13.80 -4.45
N TYR A 92 5.75 -12.88 -3.50
CA TYR A 92 6.48 -11.63 -3.67
C TYR A 92 8.01 -11.82 -3.79
N ALA A 93 8.54 -12.94 -3.28
CA ALA A 93 9.96 -13.26 -3.43
C ALA A 93 10.27 -13.61 -4.89
N LEU A 94 9.51 -14.55 -5.47
CA LEU A 94 9.64 -14.94 -6.86
C LEU A 94 9.31 -13.78 -7.81
N ALA A 95 8.29 -12.97 -7.48
CA ALA A 95 7.95 -11.77 -8.26
C ALA A 95 9.10 -10.76 -8.30
N ALA A 96 9.80 -10.54 -7.17
CA ALA A 96 10.97 -9.67 -7.10
C ALA A 96 12.14 -10.19 -7.97
N GLU A 97 12.40 -11.50 -7.95
CA GLU A 97 13.44 -12.13 -8.78
C GLU A 97 13.15 -11.95 -10.28
N HIS A 98 11.94 -12.23 -10.71
CA HIS A 98 11.54 -12.06 -12.12
C HIS A 98 11.54 -10.60 -12.54
N ALA A 99 11.08 -9.67 -11.68
CA ALA A 99 11.13 -8.25 -11.95
C ALA A 99 12.59 -7.74 -12.07
N ALA A 100 13.49 -8.20 -11.21
CA ALA A 100 14.92 -7.88 -11.30
C ALA A 100 15.56 -8.43 -12.58
N ALA A 101 15.20 -9.66 -12.99
CA ALA A 101 15.66 -10.26 -14.24
C ALA A 101 15.17 -9.45 -15.45
N ALA A 102 13.88 -9.08 -15.49
CA ALA A 102 13.32 -8.24 -16.54
C ALA A 102 13.97 -6.85 -16.58
N ALA A 103 14.22 -6.22 -15.43
CA ALA A 103 14.92 -4.94 -15.35
C ALA A 103 16.34 -5.01 -15.93
N ARG A 104 17.08 -6.08 -15.66
CA ARG A 104 18.42 -6.30 -16.22
C ARG A 104 18.37 -6.44 -17.74
N ILE A 105 17.48 -7.26 -18.29
CA ILE A 105 17.29 -7.42 -19.74
C ILE A 105 16.96 -6.09 -20.40
N ALA A 106 16.05 -5.32 -19.77
CA ALA A 106 15.67 -4.00 -20.26
C ALA A 106 16.86 -3.00 -20.26
N LEU A 107 17.71 -3.06 -19.24
CA LEU A 107 18.91 -2.22 -19.15
C LEU A 107 19.94 -2.57 -20.23
N GLU A 108 20.20 -3.85 -20.46
CA GLU A 108 21.07 -4.36 -21.54
C GLU A 108 20.54 -3.95 -22.92
N GLY A 109 19.21 -4.02 -23.11
CA GLY A 109 18.52 -3.56 -24.31
C GLY A 109 18.36 -2.05 -24.42
N ARG A 110 18.91 -1.25 -23.48
CA ARG A 110 18.78 0.22 -23.40
C ARG A 110 17.32 0.73 -23.40
N ASN A 111 16.41 -0.10 -22.92
CA ASN A 111 15.01 0.27 -22.76
C ASN A 111 14.77 0.84 -21.36
N THR A 112 15.02 2.14 -21.21
CA THR A 112 14.94 2.85 -19.94
C THR A 112 13.55 2.78 -19.30
N SER A 113 12.49 2.87 -20.11
CA SER A 113 11.10 2.82 -19.60
C SER A 113 10.77 1.44 -19.03
N ALA A 114 11.17 0.37 -19.71
CA ALA A 114 10.99 -0.99 -19.24
C ALA A 114 11.82 -1.27 -17.98
N TRP A 115 13.08 -0.80 -17.97
CA TRP A 115 13.95 -0.90 -16.79
C TRP A 115 13.34 -0.21 -15.57
N TRP A 116 12.89 1.04 -15.71
CA TRP A 116 12.30 1.80 -14.61
C TRP A 116 11.05 1.10 -14.05
N ASN A 117 10.15 0.65 -14.93
CA ASN A 117 8.93 -0.05 -14.55
C ASN A 117 9.19 -1.34 -13.78
N MET A 118 10.11 -2.17 -14.26
CA MET A 118 10.44 -3.44 -13.59
C MET A 118 11.21 -3.23 -12.30
N THR A 119 12.08 -2.23 -12.23
CA THR A 119 12.79 -1.85 -11.00
C THR A 119 11.80 -1.32 -9.94
N TYR A 120 10.80 -0.55 -10.36
CA TYR A 120 9.72 -0.11 -9.46
C TYR A 120 8.90 -1.29 -8.96
N MET A 121 8.51 -2.24 -9.83
CA MET A 121 7.82 -3.46 -9.43
C MET A 121 8.65 -4.31 -8.45
N GLN A 122 9.95 -4.43 -8.67
CA GLN A 122 10.86 -5.09 -7.72
C GLN A 122 10.80 -4.42 -6.33
N ALA A 123 10.83 -3.09 -6.28
CA ALA A 123 10.70 -2.35 -5.02
C ALA A 123 9.36 -2.60 -4.32
N GLU A 124 8.24 -2.63 -5.07
CA GLU A 124 6.93 -3.00 -4.52
C GLU A 124 6.93 -4.41 -3.91
N CYS A 125 7.55 -5.38 -4.58
CA CYS A 125 7.68 -6.74 -4.06
C CYS A 125 8.51 -6.79 -2.76
N LEU A 126 9.63 -6.08 -2.70
CA LEU A 126 10.47 -5.99 -1.50
C LEU A 126 9.73 -5.34 -0.33
N MET A 127 8.93 -4.32 -0.60
CA MET A 127 8.07 -3.69 0.40
C MET A 127 7.05 -4.67 0.98
N LYS A 128 6.43 -5.50 0.13
CA LYS A 128 5.50 -6.56 0.56
C LYS A 128 6.17 -7.63 1.41
N GLN A 129 7.46 -7.90 1.20
CA GLN A 129 8.28 -8.82 1.99
C GLN A 129 8.81 -8.21 3.30
N GLY A 130 8.58 -6.91 3.55
CA GLY A 130 9.15 -6.20 4.70
C GLY A 130 10.65 -5.89 4.58
N GLN A 131 11.25 -6.05 3.38
CA GLN A 131 12.65 -5.73 3.09
C GLN A 131 12.82 -4.22 2.84
N LEU A 132 12.49 -3.41 3.87
CA LEU A 132 12.33 -1.96 3.73
C LEU A 132 13.62 -1.25 3.33
N LYS A 133 14.80 -1.70 3.83
CA LYS A 133 16.09 -1.06 3.53
C LYS A 133 16.51 -1.24 2.07
N GLU A 134 16.33 -2.44 1.53
CA GLU A 134 16.63 -2.76 0.13
C GLU A 134 15.69 -2.02 -0.80
N CYS A 135 14.40 -2.01 -0.46
CA CYS A 135 13.38 -1.24 -1.18
C CYS A 135 13.73 0.26 -1.21
N GLN A 136 14.15 0.84 -0.08
CA GLN A 136 14.51 2.25 0.02
C GLN A 136 15.66 2.61 -0.92
N LYS A 137 16.74 1.81 -0.96
CA LYS A 137 17.89 2.05 -1.86
C LYS A 137 17.46 2.08 -3.34
N ILE A 138 16.58 1.16 -3.73
CA ILE A 138 16.05 1.11 -5.10
C ILE A 138 15.23 2.38 -5.38
N MET A 139 14.38 2.78 -4.46
CA MET A 139 13.50 3.94 -4.66
C MET A 139 14.27 5.26 -4.67
N GLU A 140 15.33 5.40 -3.86
CA GLU A 140 16.23 6.55 -3.91
C GLU A 140 16.91 6.65 -5.27
N HIS A 141 17.42 5.53 -5.79
CA HIS A 141 18.02 5.47 -7.13
C HIS A 141 17.01 5.81 -8.24
N LEU A 142 15.78 5.31 -8.17
CA LEU A 142 14.72 5.64 -9.13
C LEU A 142 14.31 7.11 -9.06
N LEU A 143 14.33 7.71 -7.86
CA LEU A 143 13.97 9.12 -7.67
C LEU A 143 15.01 10.08 -8.28
N GLU A 144 16.31 9.71 -8.24
CA GLU A 144 17.40 10.49 -8.83
C GLU A 144 17.48 10.36 -10.37
N HIS A 145 16.81 9.35 -10.93
CA HIS A 145 16.86 9.10 -12.36
C HIS A 145 16.08 10.16 -13.15
N PRO A 146 16.56 10.59 -14.37
CA PRO A 146 15.87 11.59 -15.20
C PRO A 146 14.40 11.32 -15.44
N MET A 147 13.97 10.06 -15.58
CA MET A 147 12.55 9.73 -15.71
C MET A 147 11.68 10.22 -14.55
N ALA A 148 12.18 10.21 -13.34
CA ALA A 148 11.44 10.68 -12.17
C ALA A 148 11.63 12.19 -11.94
N THR A 149 12.79 12.76 -12.31
CA THR A 149 13.05 14.20 -12.17
C THR A 149 12.37 15.05 -13.23
N GLU A 150 12.17 14.52 -14.43
CA GLU A 150 11.50 15.19 -15.56
C GLU A 150 9.99 14.89 -15.62
N SER A 151 9.53 13.81 -14.96
CA SER A 151 8.11 13.43 -14.89
C SER A 151 7.56 13.62 -13.48
N ALA A 152 6.73 14.67 -13.28
CA ALA A 152 6.07 14.90 -12.01
C ALA A 152 5.31 13.66 -11.50
N GLY A 153 4.62 12.92 -12.38
CA GLY A 153 3.88 11.71 -12.00
C GLY A 153 4.76 10.59 -11.45
N LEU A 154 5.92 10.32 -12.09
CA LEU A 154 6.86 9.32 -11.60
C LEU A 154 7.56 9.78 -10.32
N GLY A 155 7.89 11.09 -10.22
CA GLY A 155 8.43 11.69 -9.01
C GLY A 155 7.46 11.57 -7.82
N VAL A 156 6.16 11.83 -8.04
CA VAL A 156 5.10 11.63 -7.03
C VAL A 156 5.07 10.18 -6.56
N ARG A 157 5.03 9.21 -7.47
CA ARG A 157 5.01 7.78 -7.11
C ARG A 157 6.24 7.36 -6.30
N ALA A 158 7.44 7.76 -6.73
CA ALA A 158 8.66 7.43 -6.02
C ALA A 158 8.68 8.01 -4.60
N ARG A 159 8.24 9.28 -4.45
CA ARG A 159 8.19 9.93 -3.15
C ARG A 159 7.10 9.36 -2.23
N GLN A 160 5.95 8.96 -2.77
CA GLN A 160 4.91 8.28 -1.99
C GLN A 160 5.44 6.96 -1.39
N MET A 161 6.17 6.17 -2.18
CA MET A 161 6.75 4.93 -1.68
C MET A 161 7.83 5.19 -0.64
N LEU A 162 8.72 6.19 -0.86
CA LEU A 162 9.72 6.58 0.15
C LEU A 162 9.06 7.07 1.44
N ALA A 163 7.98 7.84 1.36
CA ALA A 163 7.22 8.25 2.54
C ALA A 163 6.69 7.05 3.33
N ALA A 164 6.12 6.06 2.63
CA ALA A 164 5.62 4.84 3.26
C ALA A 164 6.75 3.98 3.87
N LEU A 165 7.91 3.91 3.21
CA LEU A 165 9.10 3.22 3.72
C LEU A 165 9.66 3.87 4.98
N CYS A 166 9.82 5.20 4.97
CA CYS A 166 10.27 5.97 6.13
C CYS A 166 9.29 5.83 7.31
N HIS A 167 7.98 5.89 7.04
CA HIS A 167 6.96 5.64 8.04
C HIS A 167 7.09 4.24 8.64
N GLY A 168 7.19 3.20 7.83
CA GLY A 168 7.36 1.81 8.28
C GLY A 168 8.65 1.57 9.09
N GLN A 169 9.65 2.43 8.93
CA GLN A 169 10.91 2.40 9.69
C GLN A 169 10.90 3.33 10.93
N GLY A 170 9.78 4.04 11.19
CA GLY A 170 9.65 4.99 12.29
C GLY A 170 10.36 6.33 12.05
N GLN A 171 10.81 6.61 10.82
CA GLN A 171 11.48 7.85 10.41
C GLN A 171 10.43 8.91 10.02
N LEU A 172 9.62 9.35 10.99
CA LEU A 172 8.44 10.18 10.73
C LEU A 172 8.77 11.51 10.06
N THR A 173 9.86 12.17 10.44
CA THR A 173 10.29 13.42 9.82
C THR A 173 10.56 13.24 8.33
N ALA A 174 11.34 12.24 7.96
CA ALA A 174 11.63 11.95 6.55
C ALA A 174 10.37 11.51 5.78
N ALA A 175 9.46 10.79 6.43
CA ALA A 175 8.16 10.43 5.84
C ALA A 175 7.34 11.68 5.48
N VAL A 176 7.26 12.66 6.39
CA VAL A 176 6.60 13.95 6.13
C VAL A 176 7.27 14.71 5.00
N GLU A 177 8.61 14.80 4.98
CA GLU A 177 9.36 15.50 3.93
C GLU A 177 9.11 14.89 2.55
N HIS A 178 9.18 13.57 2.41
CA HIS A 178 8.91 12.90 1.13
C HIS A 178 7.45 13.10 0.70
N ALA A 179 6.50 12.97 1.61
CA ALA A 179 5.07 13.13 1.31
C ALA A 179 4.74 14.58 0.92
N GLN A 180 5.32 15.57 1.59
CA GLN A 180 5.14 16.99 1.27
C GLN A 180 5.67 17.32 -0.12
N ARG A 181 6.87 16.83 -0.46
CA ARG A 181 7.44 16.98 -1.81
C ARG A 181 6.59 16.29 -2.88
N ALA A 182 5.94 15.16 -2.56
CA ALA A 182 5.00 14.52 -3.47
C ALA A 182 3.79 15.43 -3.75
N VAL A 183 3.21 16.06 -2.71
CA VAL A 183 2.09 17.01 -2.85
C VAL A 183 2.50 18.25 -3.65
N GLU A 184 3.70 18.80 -3.42
CA GLU A 184 4.22 19.94 -4.21
C GLU A 184 4.31 19.61 -5.72
N LEU A 185 4.77 18.41 -6.07
CA LEU A 185 4.84 17.95 -7.45
C LEU A 185 3.46 17.78 -8.09
N CYS A 186 2.42 17.53 -7.30
CA CYS A 186 1.05 17.39 -7.80
C CYS A 186 0.52 18.67 -8.49
N ALA A 187 1.10 19.85 -8.19
CA ALA A 187 0.74 21.09 -8.90
C ALA A 187 0.99 21.03 -10.41
N GLN A 188 1.86 20.14 -10.87
CA GLN A 188 2.19 19.91 -12.29
C GLN A 188 1.30 18.83 -12.94
N LEU A 189 0.43 18.18 -12.18
CA LEU A 189 -0.42 17.11 -12.69
C LEU A 189 -1.78 17.65 -13.18
N PRO A 190 -2.43 16.97 -14.12
CA PRO A 190 -3.80 17.29 -14.52
C PRO A 190 -4.75 17.22 -13.32
N LYS A 191 -5.72 18.14 -13.27
CA LYS A 191 -6.80 18.10 -12.27
C LYS A 191 -7.55 16.76 -12.36
N GLY A 192 -7.86 16.17 -11.21
CA GLY A 192 -8.53 14.87 -11.11
C GLY A 192 -7.59 13.67 -11.23
N SER A 193 -6.26 13.88 -11.29
CA SER A 193 -5.29 12.78 -11.24
C SER A 193 -5.40 12.03 -9.90
N THR A 194 -5.55 10.70 -9.95
CA THR A 194 -5.58 9.85 -8.75
C THR A 194 -4.27 9.89 -7.95
N LEU A 195 -3.17 10.32 -8.56
CA LEU A 195 -1.90 10.54 -7.89
C LEU A 195 -1.97 11.63 -6.82
N ILE A 196 -2.82 12.65 -7.02
CA ILE A 196 -3.03 13.74 -6.05
C ILE A 196 -3.60 13.16 -4.75
N ILE A 197 -4.64 12.34 -4.86
CA ILE A 197 -5.25 11.69 -3.69
C ILE A 197 -4.24 10.77 -2.98
N GLY A 198 -3.44 10.03 -3.74
CA GLY A 198 -2.39 9.19 -3.17
C GLY A 198 -1.32 10.00 -2.41
N ALA A 199 -0.90 11.15 -2.95
CA ALA A 199 0.07 12.04 -2.29
C ALA A 199 -0.50 12.66 -1.01
N LEU A 200 -1.74 13.17 -1.06
CA LEU A 200 -2.43 13.71 0.11
C LEU A 200 -2.59 12.64 1.21
N ARG A 201 -2.98 11.42 0.86
CA ARG A 201 -3.08 10.31 1.83
C ARG A 201 -1.75 10.02 2.53
N ALA A 202 -0.65 9.98 1.77
CA ALA A 202 0.68 9.76 2.34
C ALA A 202 1.07 10.88 3.30
N LEU A 203 0.80 12.14 2.94
CA LEU A 203 1.08 13.29 3.79
C LEU A 203 0.21 13.31 5.05
N ILE A 204 -1.09 13.09 4.91
CA ILE A 204 -2.03 13.03 6.04
C ILE A 204 -1.59 11.94 7.03
N GLY A 205 -1.26 10.74 6.55
CA GLY A 205 -0.78 9.65 7.40
C GLY A 205 0.50 10.01 8.16
N ALA A 206 1.50 10.54 7.46
CA ALA A 206 2.76 10.94 8.07
C ALA A 206 2.61 12.07 9.10
N LEU A 207 1.77 13.07 8.83
CA LEU A 207 1.46 14.17 9.76
C LEU A 207 0.71 13.66 11.01
N ALA A 208 -0.29 12.81 10.81
CA ALA A 208 -1.08 12.26 11.91
C ALA A 208 -0.22 11.43 12.87
N GLU A 209 0.63 10.55 12.36
CA GLU A 209 1.58 9.75 13.15
C GLU A 209 2.64 10.63 13.85
N SER A 210 2.97 11.78 13.28
CA SER A 210 3.86 12.77 13.91
C SER A 210 3.17 13.64 14.96
N GLY A 211 1.87 13.43 15.24
CA GLY A 211 1.08 14.22 16.17
C GLY A 211 0.64 15.59 15.63
N ARG A 212 0.91 15.91 14.36
CA ARG A 212 0.52 17.17 13.69
C ARG A 212 -0.92 17.09 13.18
N LEU A 213 -1.85 16.86 14.10
CA LEU A 213 -3.24 16.50 13.77
C LEU A 213 -4.03 17.65 13.12
N ASP A 214 -3.77 18.89 13.47
CA ASP A 214 -4.47 20.03 12.87
C ASP A 214 -4.05 20.26 11.40
N GLU A 215 -2.78 20.06 11.11
CA GLU A 215 -2.28 20.11 9.74
C GLU A 215 -2.82 18.93 8.92
N ALA A 216 -2.80 17.71 9.48
CA ALA A 216 -3.39 16.55 8.85
C ALA A 216 -4.87 16.77 8.53
N TRP A 217 -5.61 17.40 9.43
CA TRP A 217 -7.02 17.73 9.23
C TRP A 217 -7.25 18.71 8.08
N THR A 218 -6.41 19.74 7.96
CA THR A 218 -6.48 20.67 6.82
C THR A 218 -6.34 19.93 5.49
N TYR A 219 -5.35 19.03 5.38
CA TYR A 219 -5.19 18.22 4.17
C TYR A 219 -6.32 17.18 3.97
N CYS A 220 -6.98 16.73 5.05
CA CYS A 220 -8.19 15.92 4.93
C CYS A 220 -9.33 16.69 4.24
N GLN A 221 -9.50 17.98 4.57
CA GLN A 221 -10.50 18.85 3.94
C GLN A 221 -10.15 19.05 2.46
N ASP A 222 -8.91 19.41 2.15
CA ASP A 222 -8.44 19.54 0.76
C ASP A 222 -8.65 18.25 -0.04
N MET A 223 -8.35 17.09 0.54
CA MET A 223 -8.55 15.79 -0.10
C MET A 223 -10.02 15.49 -0.34
N ASN A 224 -10.90 15.84 0.61
CA ASN A 224 -12.34 15.63 0.45
C ASN A 224 -12.92 16.53 -0.64
N GLU A 225 -12.43 17.76 -0.82
CA GLU A 225 -12.82 18.67 -1.89
C GLU A 225 -12.41 18.18 -3.29
N GLN A 226 -11.35 17.36 -3.38
CA GLN A 226 -10.93 16.74 -4.64
C GLN A 226 -11.85 15.58 -5.07
N MET A 227 -12.73 15.13 -4.16
CA MET A 227 -13.63 14.01 -4.43
C MET A 227 -15.03 14.54 -4.77
N ASP A 228 -15.64 13.93 -5.77
CA ASP A 228 -17.08 14.08 -6.01
C ASP A 228 -17.84 13.44 -4.84
N GLU A 229 -18.70 14.19 -4.18
CA GLU A 229 -19.53 13.69 -3.06
C GLU A 229 -20.40 12.49 -3.44
N GLN A 230 -20.76 12.38 -4.71
CA GLN A 230 -21.55 11.27 -5.24
C GLN A 230 -20.69 10.08 -5.68
N SER A 231 -19.38 10.20 -5.63
CA SER A 231 -18.49 9.09 -6.01
C SER A 231 -18.69 7.88 -5.10
N MET A 232 -19.14 6.78 -5.70
CA MET A 232 -19.29 5.47 -5.06
C MET A 232 -18.07 4.55 -5.36
N SER A 233 -16.92 5.13 -5.56
CA SER A 233 -15.70 4.41 -5.92
C SER A 233 -14.97 3.84 -4.70
N GLN A 234 -14.15 2.81 -4.93
CA GLN A 234 -13.21 2.29 -3.95
C GLN A 234 -12.31 3.41 -3.39
N LEU A 235 -11.85 4.33 -4.24
CA LEU A 235 -11.05 5.49 -3.85
C LEU A 235 -11.77 6.40 -2.86
N ALA A 236 -13.07 6.64 -3.05
CA ALA A 236 -13.88 7.41 -2.10
C ALA A 236 -13.96 6.72 -0.73
N GLY A 237 -13.99 5.39 -0.71
CA GLY A 237 -13.92 4.60 0.51
C GLY A 237 -12.58 4.75 1.23
N GLU A 238 -11.47 4.74 0.49
CA GLU A 238 -10.14 4.96 1.06
C GLU A 238 -9.97 6.37 1.63
N VAL A 239 -10.47 7.38 0.92
CA VAL A 239 -10.49 8.78 1.40
C VAL A 239 -11.30 8.90 2.69
N ALA A 240 -12.51 8.34 2.71
CA ALA A 240 -13.33 8.34 3.92
C ALA A 240 -12.63 7.65 5.10
N TRP A 241 -11.96 6.52 4.86
CA TRP A 241 -11.19 5.85 5.92
C TRP A 241 -10.10 6.73 6.51
N VAL A 242 -9.30 7.39 5.66
CA VAL A 242 -8.21 8.27 6.13
C VAL A 242 -8.75 9.44 6.95
N ILE A 243 -9.80 10.11 6.48
CA ILE A 243 -10.43 11.22 7.20
C ILE A 243 -10.97 10.74 8.55
N GLY A 244 -11.64 9.59 8.58
CA GLY A 244 -12.15 9.00 9.80
C GLY A 244 -11.06 8.68 10.83
N ASN A 245 -9.91 8.15 10.40
CA ASN A 245 -8.77 7.91 11.28
C ASN A 245 -8.28 9.21 11.94
N VAL A 246 -8.08 10.28 11.16
CA VAL A 246 -7.63 11.56 11.70
C VAL A 246 -8.66 12.16 12.66
N ALA A 247 -9.97 12.05 12.36
CA ALA A 247 -11.03 12.49 13.25
C ALA A 247 -10.99 11.75 14.58
N PHE A 248 -10.82 10.41 14.59
CA PHE A 248 -10.63 9.64 15.83
C PHE A 248 -9.41 10.08 16.62
N MET A 249 -8.27 10.33 15.96
CA MET A 249 -7.04 10.80 16.62
C MET A 249 -7.23 12.20 17.23
N ARG A 250 -8.08 13.03 16.66
CA ARG A 250 -8.49 14.35 17.19
C ARG A 250 -9.57 14.26 18.28
N HIS A 251 -10.01 13.07 18.65
CA HIS A 251 -11.13 12.81 19.55
C HIS A 251 -12.50 13.30 19.03
N ASP A 252 -12.63 13.57 17.73
CA ASP A 252 -13.91 13.82 17.07
C ASP A 252 -14.55 12.49 16.66
N TYR A 253 -15.13 11.82 17.64
CA TYR A 253 -15.69 10.47 17.44
C TYR A 253 -16.91 10.47 16.50
N THR A 254 -17.68 11.55 16.49
CA THR A 254 -18.85 11.67 15.61
C THR A 254 -18.44 11.67 14.14
N GLU A 255 -17.49 12.53 13.77
CA GLU A 255 -16.96 12.55 12.41
C GLU A 255 -16.19 11.26 12.08
N GLY A 256 -15.45 10.72 13.03
CA GLY A 256 -14.73 9.46 12.88
C GLY A 256 -15.66 8.30 12.52
N ILE A 257 -16.77 8.14 13.25
CA ILE A 257 -17.78 7.12 13.00
C ILE A 257 -18.43 7.34 11.63
N ARG A 258 -18.88 8.57 11.33
CA ARG A 258 -19.53 8.92 10.07
C ARG A 258 -18.69 8.54 8.85
N HIS A 259 -17.40 8.88 8.89
CA HIS A 259 -16.46 8.59 7.81
C HIS A 259 -16.13 7.09 7.72
N HIS A 260 -15.97 6.38 8.84
CA HIS A 260 -15.76 4.93 8.82
C HIS A 260 -16.98 4.16 8.32
N GLU A 261 -18.18 4.60 8.62
CA GLU A 261 -19.40 3.99 8.05
C GLU A 261 -19.50 4.21 6.54
N ARG A 262 -19.11 5.42 6.05
CA ARG A 262 -19.01 5.66 4.61
C ARG A 262 -17.98 4.74 3.98
N ALA A 263 -16.78 4.61 4.57
CA ALA A 263 -15.74 3.70 4.10
C ALA A 263 -16.23 2.24 4.07
N ALA A 264 -16.92 1.78 5.11
CA ALA A 264 -17.46 0.42 5.18
C ALA A 264 -18.47 0.08 4.07
N LYS A 265 -19.21 1.08 3.59
CA LYS A 265 -20.17 0.93 2.47
C LYS A 265 -19.48 0.90 1.10
N LEU A 266 -18.33 1.56 0.97
CA LEU A 266 -17.64 1.77 -0.31
C LEU A 266 -16.51 0.76 -0.55
N LEU A 267 -15.82 0.34 0.50
CA LEU A 267 -14.73 -0.63 0.40
C LEU A 267 -15.29 -2.04 0.22
N SER A 268 -14.91 -2.68 -0.87
CA SER A 268 -15.38 -4.02 -1.22
C SER A 268 -14.25 -5.04 -1.22
N PRO A 269 -14.43 -6.22 -0.60
CA PRO A 269 -13.43 -7.30 -0.65
C PRO A 269 -13.23 -7.83 -2.08
N ALA A 270 -14.21 -7.66 -2.97
CA ALA A 270 -14.08 -8.06 -4.37
C ALA A 270 -13.06 -7.19 -5.16
N ASN A 271 -12.84 -5.95 -4.72
CA ASN A 271 -11.89 -5.05 -5.35
C ASN A 271 -10.47 -5.20 -4.77
N ASP A 272 -10.36 -5.24 -3.45
CA ASP A 272 -9.10 -5.41 -2.72
C ASP A 272 -9.38 -5.98 -1.32
N ILE A 273 -9.23 -7.29 -1.18
CA ILE A 273 -9.48 -7.98 0.08
C ILE A 273 -8.48 -7.61 1.18
N ASP A 274 -7.22 -7.27 0.82
CA ASP A 274 -6.20 -6.86 1.79
C ASP A 274 -6.51 -5.47 2.35
N LEU A 275 -6.93 -4.55 1.49
CA LEU A 275 -7.36 -3.22 1.91
C LEU A 275 -8.60 -3.31 2.80
N TRP A 276 -9.56 -4.13 2.41
CA TRP A 276 -10.78 -4.36 3.17
C TRP A 276 -10.51 -4.98 4.54
N ALA A 277 -9.59 -5.95 4.63
CA ALA A 277 -9.14 -6.54 5.89
C ALA A 277 -8.49 -5.48 6.79
N ARG A 278 -7.55 -4.70 6.26
CA ARG A 278 -6.86 -3.63 6.99
C ARG A 278 -7.82 -2.56 7.48
N PHE A 279 -8.78 -2.15 6.66
CA PHE A 279 -9.80 -1.19 7.06
C PHE A 279 -10.63 -1.72 8.23
N ASN A 280 -11.19 -2.93 8.14
CA ASN A 280 -12.04 -3.49 9.19
C ASN A 280 -11.24 -3.70 10.50
N LYS A 281 -9.99 -4.21 10.42
CA LYS A 281 -9.07 -4.31 11.56
C LYS A 281 -8.85 -2.96 12.25
N ALA A 282 -8.49 -1.93 11.48
CA ALA A 282 -8.20 -0.60 12.00
C ALA A 282 -9.46 0.07 12.56
N SER A 283 -10.60 -0.04 11.87
CA SER A 283 -11.87 0.52 12.31
C SER A 283 -12.32 -0.07 13.65
N ALA A 284 -12.24 -1.40 13.80
CA ALA A 284 -12.53 -2.05 15.07
C ALA A 284 -11.59 -1.62 16.19
N ALA A 285 -10.28 -1.55 15.91
CA ALA A 285 -9.27 -1.16 16.88
C ALA A 285 -9.51 0.25 17.43
N VAL A 286 -9.74 1.25 16.54
CA VAL A 286 -9.93 2.63 17.00
C VAL A 286 -11.28 2.82 17.74
N ARG A 287 -12.34 2.15 17.30
CA ARG A 287 -13.63 2.17 18.01
C ARG A 287 -13.49 1.62 19.43
N LEU A 288 -12.85 0.47 19.59
CA LEU A 288 -12.62 -0.13 20.93
C LEU A 288 -11.67 0.68 21.80
N SER A 289 -10.65 1.34 21.22
CA SER A 289 -9.77 2.24 21.98
C SER A 289 -10.51 3.47 22.51
N SER A 290 -11.56 3.89 21.80
CA SER A 290 -12.46 4.99 22.18
C SER A 290 -13.67 4.51 23.04
N GLY A 291 -13.70 3.23 23.43
CA GLY A 291 -14.79 2.66 24.25
C GLY A 291 -16.10 2.42 23.49
N ILE A 292 -16.08 2.43 22.16
CA ILE A 292 -17.28 2.26 21.31
C ILE A 292 -17.50 0.77 21.06
N VAL A 293 -18.51 0.20 21.73
CA VAL A 293 -18.89 -1.22 21.69
C VAL A 293 -20.25 -1.44 21.03
N GLU A 294 -20.41 -0.92 19.82
CA GLU A 294 -21.61 -1.01 19.01
C GLU A 294 -21.63 -2.27 18.13
N PRO A 295 -22.79 -2.73 17.60
CA PRO A 295 -22.87 -3.88 16.71
C PRO A 295 -21.96 -3.76 15.47
N GLU A 296 -21.76 -2.55 14.95
CA GLU A 296 -20.90 -2.24 13.82
C GLU A 296 -19.43 -2.53 14.15
N THR A 297 -19.02 -2.35 15.41
CA THR A 297 -17.67 -2.70 15.85
C THR A 297 -17.45 -4.22 15.83
N LEU A 298 -18.43 -4.99 16.29
CA LEU A 298 -18.40 -6.46 16.20
C LEU A 298 -18.36 -6.92 14.73
N SER A 299 -19.20 -6.35 13.89
CA SER A 299 -19.24 -6.65 12.45
C SER A 299 -17.89 -6.36 11.77
N ALA A 300 -17.19 -5.29 12.17
CA ALA A 300 -15.85 -4.99 11.66
C ALA A 300 -14.81 -6.05 12.09
N ILE A 301 -14.89 -6.53 13.35
CA ILE A 301 -14.04 -7.62 13.83
C ILE A 301 -14.27 -8.90 13.01
N GLU A 302 -15.52 -9.30 12.84
CA GLU A 302 -15.91 -10.51 12.09
C GLU A 302 -15.44 -10.45 10.62
N ARG A 303 -15.54 -9.28 9.99
CA ARG A 303 -15.05 -9.07 8.63
C ARG A 303 -13.52 -9.16 8.56
N ALA A 304 -12.79 -8.63 9.55
CA ALA A 304 -11.35 -8.74 9.61
C ALA A 304 -10.89 -10.21 9.79
N GLU A 305 -11.56 -10.97 10.67
CA GLU A 305 -11.33 -12.39 10.88
C GLU A 305 -11.60 -13.21 9.60
N LEU A 306 -12.72 -12.94 8.93
CA LEU A 306 -13.09 -13.59 7.67
C LEU A 306 -12.03 -13.30 6.59
N ALA A 307 -11.63 -12.05 6.43
CA ALA A 307 -10.62 -11.69 5.43
C ALA A 307 -9.30 -12.44 5.66
N LEU A 308 -8.82 -12.48 6.92
CA LEU A 308 -7.60 -13.23 7.26
C LEU A 308 -7.72 -14.72 6.99
N SER A 309 -8.89 -15.31 7.18
CA SER A 309 -9.12 -16.73 6.88
C SER A 309 -9.02 -17.03 5.37
N ILE A 310 -9.34 -16.06 4.53
CA ILE A 310 -9.28 -16.15 3.05
C ILE A 310 -7.86 -15.91 2.53
N VAL A 311 -7.22 -14.82 3.01
CA VAL A 311 -5.90 -14.42 2.49
C VAL A 311 -4.74 -15.13 3.19
N GLY A 312 -4.97 -15.82 4.29
CA GLY A 312 -3.94 -16.55 5.04
C GLY A 312 -2.92 -15.62 5.72
N GLY A 313 -3.38 -14.53 6.34
CA GLY A 313 -2.53 -13.52 6.97
C GLY A 313 -1.37 -14.08 7.81
N ASN A 314 -0.29 -13.33 7.91
CA ASN A 314 0.86 -13.74 8.72
C ASN A 314 0.50 -13.87 10.22
N LYS A 315 1.39 -14.47 11.00
CA LYS A 315 1.14 -14.71 12.44
C LYS A 315 0.84 -13.44 13.22
N THR A 316 1.53 -12.35 12.93
CA THR A 316 1.31 -11.04 13.56
C THR A 316 -0.11 -10.53 13.31
N ASP A 317 -0.58 -10.56 12.04
CA ASP A 317 -1.94 -10.12 11.70
C ASP A 317 -3.01 -10.97 12.41
N GLN A 318 -2.80 -12.29 12.49
CA GLN A 318 -3.71 -13.18 13.19
C GLN A 318 -3.81 -12.85 14.69
N LEU A 319 -2.66 -12.62 15.35
CA LEU A 319 -2.62 -12.26 16.77
C LEU A 319 -3.21 -10.87 17.05
N GLU A 320 -2.98 -9.90 16.16
CA GLU A 320 -3.57 -8.55 16.30
C GLU A 320 -5.09 -8.57 16.19
N VAL A 321 -5.65 -9.31 15.25
CA VAL A 321 -7.12 -9.43 15.13
C VAL A 321 -7.71 -10.21 16.29
N ALA A 322 -7.04 -11.28 16.73
CA ALA A 322 -7.44 -12.01 17.93
C ALA A 322 -7.41 -11.11 19.20
N PHE A 323 -6.43 -10.21 19.29
CA PHE A 323 -6.34 -9.23 20.37
C PHE A 323 -7.50 -8.21 20.33
N ILE A 324 -7.88 -7.73 19.14
CA ILE A 324 -9.06 -6.85 18.97
C ILE A 324 -10.34 -7.57 19.44
N ARG A 325 -10.51 -8.85 19.08
CA ARG A 325 -11.63 -9.68 19.57
C ARG A 325 -11.61 -9.82 21.09
N ALA A 326 -10.45 -10.09 21.69
CA ALA A 326 -10.31 -10.21 23.14
C ALA A 326 -10.65 -8.89 23.87
N ARG A 327 -10.26 -7.74 23.30
CA ARG A 327 -10.64 -6.41 23.81
C ARG A 327 -12.14 -6.18 23.76
N TRP A 328 -12.80 -6.60 22.67
CA TRP A 328 -14.26 -6.59 22.57
C TRP A 328 -14.92 -7.40 23.70
N LEU A 329 -14.48 -8.64 23.91
CA LEU A 329 -15.01 -9.52 24.96
C LEU A 329 -14.84 -8.89 26.34
N TYR A 330 -13.67 -8.31 26.62
CA TYR A 330 -13.43 -7.61 27.89
C TYR A 330 -14.38 -6.41 28.08
N LEU A 331 -14.53 -5.57 27.08
CA LEU A 331 -15.38 -4.37 27.15
C LEU A 331 -16.87 -4.68 27.22
N THR A 332 -17.31 -5.81 26.68
CA THR A 332 -18.70 -6.29 26.75
C THR A 332 -18.97 -7.13 28.01
N GLY A 333 -17.97 -7.36 28.88
CA GLY A 333 -18.11 -8.04 30.16
C GLY A 333 -17.96 -9.56 30.11
N ASP A 334 -17.66 -10.15 28.95
CA ASP A 334 -17.33 -11.60 28.87
C ASP A 334 -15.86 -11.83 29.28
N ILE A 335 -15.63 -11.68 30.58
CA ILE A 335 -14.28 -11.75 31.16
C ILE A 335 -13.64 -13.14 31.01
N VAL A 336 -14.44 -14.20 31.09
CA VAL A 336 -13.94 -15.58 30.97
C VAL A 336 -13.40 -15.83 29.56
N ALA A 337 -14.16 -15.49 28.52
CA ALA A 337 -13.74 -15.64 27.14
C ALA A 337 -12.56 -14.70 26.81
N ALA A 338 -12.55 -13.48 27.37
CA ALA A 338 -11.43 -12.55 27.22
C ALA A 338 -10.13 -13.12 27.78
N VAL A 339 -10.14 -13.65 29.02
CA VAL A 339 -8.96 -14.27 29.65
C VAL A 339 -8.46 -15.44 28.85
N GLN A 340 -9.36 -16.35 28.42
CA GLN A 340 -8.97 -17.50 27.62
C GLN A 340 -8.24 -17.08 26.34
N LYS A 341 -8.84 -16.19 25.57
CA LYS A 341 -8.27 -15.70 24.31
C LYS A 341 -6.96 -14.93 24.53
N LEU A 342 -6.88 -14.11 25.56
CA LEU A 342 -5.66 -13.36 25.88
C LEU A 342 -4.51 -14.26 26.31
N ARG A 343 -4.76 -15.36 27.04
CA ARG A 343 -3.73 -16.34 27.39
C ARG A 343 -3.14 -17.01 26.14
N GLU A 344 -3.98 -17.36 25.15
CA GLU A 344 -3.54 -17.89 23.85
C GLU A 344 -2.61 -16.91 23.11
N ILE A 345 -3.02 -15.63 23.03
CA ILE A 345 -2.24 -14.58 22.37
C ILE A 345 -0.93 -14.32 23.13
N HIS A 346 -0.99 -14.26 24.47
CA HIS A 346 0.16 -14.00 25.32
C HIS A 346 1.25 -15.08 25.20
N ALA A 347 0.86 -16.35 25.02
CA ALA A 347 1.80 -17.45 24.80
C ALA A 347 2.64 -17.26 23.53
N GLU A 348 2.13 -16.55 22.53
CA GLU A 348 2.79 -16.32 21.23
C GLU A 348 3.19 -14.85 21.01
N ARG A 349 3.16 -14.02 22.06
CA ARG A 349 3.37 -12.57 21.97
C ARG A 349 4.74 -12.13 21.41
N SER A 350 5.72 -13.05 21.41
CA SER A 350 7.04 -12.77 20.80
C SER A 350 6.97 -12.43 19.31
N ALA A 351 5.87 -12.81 18.64
CA ALA A 351 5.61 -12.45 17.24
C ALA A 351 5.02 -11.04 17.07
N LEU A 352 4.66 -10.36 18.17
CA LEU A 352 4.12 -9.02 18.18
C LEU A 352 5.21 -7.98 18.43
N ALA A 353 4.97 -6.74 17.99
CA ALA A 353 5.79 -5.61 18.39
C ALA A 353 5.70 -5.41 19.92
N LYS A 354 6.78 -4.95 20.55
CA LYS A 354 6.86 -4.78 22.03
C LYS A 354 5.71 -3.96 22.61
N HIS A 355 5.30 -2.91 21.92
CA HIS A 355 4.15 -2.12 22.36
C HIS A 355 2.86 -2.94 22.36
N THR A 356 2.58 -3.69 21.30
CA THR A 356 1.39 -4.55 21.19
C THR A 356 1.44 -5.71 22.20
N ALA A 357 2.61 -6.30 22.42
CA ALA A 357 2.81 -7.31 23.47
C ALA A 357 2.49 -6.75 24.85
N GLY A 358 2.95 -5.54 25.16
CA GLY A 358 2.59 -4.82 26.38
C GLY A 358 1.09 -4.58 26.54
N GLU A 359 0.38 -4.23 25.46
CA GLU A 359 -1.08 -4.10 25.46
C GLU A 359 -1.79 -5.42 25.76
N VAL A 360 -1.29 -6.54 25.24
CA VAL A 360 -1.82 -7.89 25.53
C VAL A 360 -1.64 -8.21 27.02
N SER A 361 -0.42 -8.03 27.57
CA SER A 361 -0.10 -8.27 28.97
C SER A 361 -0.93 -7.37 29.91
N LEU A 362 -1.11 -6.09 29.55
CA LEU A 362 -1.93 -5.13 30.30
C LEU A 362 -3.41 -5.55 30.34
N LEU A 363 -3.98 -5.90 29.18
CA LEU A 363 -5.39 -6.28 29.08
C LEU A 363 -5.65 -7.62 29.79
N LEU A 364 -4.73 -8.59 29.66
CA LEU A 364 -4.83 -9.85 30.38
C LEU A 364 -4.77 -9.64 31.90
N GLY A 365 -3.84 -8.80 32.38
CA GLY A 365 -3.76 -8.44 33.79
C GLY A 365 -5.04 -7.75 34.31
N LYS A 366 -5.62 -6.84 33.54
CA LYS A 366 -6.93 -6.22 33.89
C LYS A 366 -8.08 -7.23 33.86
N SER A 367 -8.08 -8.17 32.93
CA SER A 367 -9.12 -9.21 32.80
C SER A 367 -9.03 -10.19 34.01
N LEU A 368 -7.83 -10.60 34.39
CA LEU A 368 -7.60 -11.47 35.55
C LEU A 368 -7.96 -10.78 36.87
N LYS A 369 -7.65 -9.49 37.02
CA LYS A 369 -8.14 -8.69 38.13
C LYS A 369 -9.67 -8.76 38.22
N ALA A 370 -10.37 -8.57 37.10
CA ALA A 370 -11.83 -8.65 37.06
C ALA A 370 -12.35 -10.07 37.37
N ALA A 371 -11.57 -11.12 37.07
CA ALA A 371 -11.86 -12.51 37.44
C ALA A 371 -11.50 -12.87 38.86
N GLY A 372 -10.85 -11.97 39.64
CA GLY A 372 -10.41 -12.22 41.01
C GLY A 372 -9.02 -12.88 41.13
N GLU A 373 -8.31 -13.12 40.04
CA GLU A 373 -7.00 -13.76 40.00
C GLU A 373 -5.86 -12.73 40.22
N SER A 374 -5.81 -12.13 41.41
CA SER A 374 -4.99 -10.94 41.73
C SER A 374 -3.48 -11.19 41.62
N GLU A 375 -2.97 -12.37 42.00
CA GLU A 375 -1.51 -12.65 41.95
C GLU A 375 -1.00 -12.72 40.47
N GLU A 376 -1.70 -13.49 39.64
CA GLU A 376 -1.34 -13.60 38.20
C GLU A 376 -1.52 -12.25 37.52
N ALA A 377 -2.57 -11.50 37.85
CA ALA A 377 -2.78 -10.14 37.36
C ALA A 377 -1.58 -9.21 37.63
N LEU A 378 -1.04 -9.23 38.88
CA LEU A 378 0.13 -8.41 39.25
C LEU A 378 1.36 -8.79 38.43
N ALA A 379 1.62 -10.08 38.20
CA ALA A 379 2.76 -10.54 37.41
C ALA A 379 2.69 -10.03 35.97
N LEU A 380 1.52 -10.13 35.36
CA LEU A 380 1.29 -9.68 33.94
C LEU A 380 1.34 -8.16 33.82
N LEU A 381 0.85 -7.42 34.80
CA LEU A 381 0.96 -5.94 34.79
C LEU A 381 2.43 -5.49 34.96
N GLN A 382 3.26 -6.21 35.70
CA GLN A 382 4.71 -5.97 35.76
C GLN A 382 5.39 -6.26 34.44
N GLU A 383 4.97 -7.31 33.73
CA GLU A 383 5.45 -7.62 32.40
C GLU A 383 5.08 -6.52 31.40
N ALA A 384 3.81 -6.07 31.38
CA ALA A 384 3.34 -4.95 30.58
C ALA A 384 4.17 -3.68 30.81
N GLN A 385 4.44 -3.35 32.09
CA GLN A 385 5.29 -2.21 32.43
C GLN A 385 6.68 -2.29 31.78
N LYS A 386 7.32 -3.47 31.80
CA LYS A 386 8.65 -3.67 31.20
C LYS A 386 8.61 -3.53 29.69
N GLU A 387 7.61 -4.10 29.03
CA GLU A 387 7.45 -4.04 27.58
C GLU A 387 7.17 -2.60 27.10
N PHE A 388 6.31 -1.86 27.81
CA PHE A 388 6.06 -0.44 27.52
C PHE A 388 7.28 0.44 27.77
N SER A 389 8.03 0.18 28.86
CA SER A 389 9.28 0.89 29.10
C SER A 389 10.29 0.67 27.98
N ALA A 390 10.42 -0.57 27.48
CA ALA A 390 11.29 -0.91 26.36
C ALA A 390 10.82 -0.29 25.03
N ALA A 391 9.52 -0.02 24.90
CA ALA A 391 8.92 0.66 23.75
C ALA A 391 8.88 2.20 23.89
N GLY A 392 9.29 2.77 25.03
CA GLY A 392 9.25 4.22 25.30
C GLY A 392 7.84 4.78 25.57
N ALA A 393 6.83 3.92 25.80
CA ALA A 393 5.43 4.30 25.95
C ALA A 393 5.10 4.67 27.42
N GLN A 394 5.51 5.86 27.89
CA GLN A 394 5.43 6.28 29.29
C GLN A 394 3.99 6.32 29.83
N ASP A 395 3.04 6.79 29.06
CA ASP A 395 1.62 6.83 29.48
C ASP A 395 1.07 5.43 29.75
N ARG A 396 1.51 4.43 28.98
CA ARG A 396 1.13 3.01 29.16
C ARG A 396 1.83 2.39 30.36
N VAL A 397 3.07 2.79 30.64
CA VAL A 397 3.77 2.42 31.87
C VAL A 397 2.96 2.88 33.09
N GLN A 398 2.49 4.13 33.09
CA GLN A 398 1.67 4.67 34.15
C GLN A 398 0.36 3.89 34.35
N GLN A 399 -0.32 3.54 33.24
CA GLN A 399 -1.55 2.73 33.32
C GLN A 399 -1.33 1.35 33.92
N ALA A 400 -0.20 0.70 33.66
CA ALA A 400 0.14 -0.58 34.29
C ALA A 400 0.40 -0.42 35.80
N LEU A 401 1.11 0.64 36.19
CA LEU A 401 1.37 0.96 37.59
C LEU A 401 0.08 1.27 38.36
N ASP A 402 -0.83 2.05 37.78
CA ASP A 402 -2.11 2.38 38.40
C ASP A 402 -2.95 1.12 38.64
N ALA A 403 -3.02 0.22 37.62
CA ALA A 403 -3.73 -1.05 37.73
C ALA A 403 -3.14 -1.95 38.85
N MET A 404 -1.80 -2.00 39.00
CA MET A 404 -1.16 -2.74 40.10
C MET A 404 -1.45 -2.12 41.47
N LEU A 405 -1.46 -0.79 41.57
CA LEU A 405 -1.78 -0.09 42.79
C LEU A 405 -3.22 -0.39 43.26
N GLU A 406 -4.16 -0.38 42.34
CA GLU A 406 -5.56 -0.73 42.63
C GLU A 406 -5.71 -2.15 43.22
N ILE A 407 -5.01 -3.13 42.67
CA ILE A 407 -5.02 -4.51 43.20
C ILE A 407 -4.48 -4.55 44.62
N ARG A 408 -3.31 -3.93 44.85
CA ARG A 408 -2.67 -3.93 46.19
C ARG A 408 -3.52 -3.21 47.24
N LEU A 409 -4.19 -2.12 46.85
CA LEU A 409 -5.11 -1.42 47.77
C LEU A 409 -6.33 -2.28 48.12
N ALA A 410 -6.88 -3.01 47.10
CA ALA A 410 -7.99 -3.94 47.34
C ALA A 410 -7.60 -5.10 48.27
N GLN A 411 -6.41 -5.70 48.11
CA GLN A 411 -5.89 -6.75 48.98
C GLN A 411 -5.73 -6.26 50.44
N ARG A 412 -5.12 -5.09 50.63
CA ARG A 412 -4.96 -4.52 52.02
C ARG A 412 -6.30 -4.22 52.69
N ARG A 413 -7.32 -3.80 51.93
CA ARG A 413 -8.67 -3.56 52.47
C ARG A 413 -9.35 -4.88 52.90
N ALA A 414 -9.16 -5.94 52.12
CA ALA A 414 -9.68 -7.27 52.49
C ALA A 414 -9.02 -7.80 53.75
N GLU A 415 -7.68 -7.73 53.84
CA GLU A 415 -6.91 -8.13 55.04
C GLU A 415 -7.33 -7.34 56.30
N ALA A 416 -7.54 -6.03 56.19
CA ALA A 416 -8.00 -5.19 57.26
C ALA A 416 -9.44 -5.52 57.73
N SER A 417 -10.30 -5.95 56.78
CA SER A 417 -11.68 -6.38 57.09
C SER A 417 -11.75 -7.75 57.75
N GLU A 418 -10.82 -8.68 57.42
CA GLU A 418 -10.73 -10.00 58.07
C GLU A 418 -10.10 -9.95 59.49
N ALA A 419 -9.32 -8.91 59.75
CA ALA A 419 -8.66 -8.69 61.07
C ALA A 419 -9.53 -7.93 62.08
N SER A 420 -10.72 -7.46 61.65
CA SER A 420 -11.69 -6.71 62.49
C SER A 420 -12.88 -7.56 62.90
#